data_b3e61ccc87ff9eb4f6b436bece470389
#
_entry.id   b3e61ccc87ff9eb4f6b436bece470389
#
_cell.length_a   1.000
_cell.length_b   1.000
_cell.length_c   1.000
_cell.angle_alpha   90.00
_cell.angle_beta   90.00
_cell.angle_gamma   90.00
#
_symmetry.space_group_name_H-M   'P 1'
#
loop_
_entity.id
_entity.type
_entity.pdbx_description
1 polymer ?
#
loop_
_entity_poly.entity_id
_entity_poly.type
_entity_poly.pdbx_seq_one_letter_code
_entity_poly.pdbx_strand_id
1 'polypeptide(L)'
;MSISYEGIGAWCATFAGAELSEGAAVKASANGTVSACAAGEKFCGVVAAVSRDKEACSVQLAGFAEVKYSGSTAPEVGYCTLAADGQGGVCVNESGRSHLVVEKNAAESTVTIML
;
A
#
# COMPACT_ATOMS: atom_id res chain seq x y z
N MET A 1 14.10 -14.94 9.72
CA MET A 1 13.91 -15.45 8.35
C MET A 1 12.76 -14.67 7.69
N SER A 2 13.01 -14.17 6.50
CA SER A 2 11.97 -13.48 5.75
C SER A 2 10.97 -14.46 5.16
N ILE A 3 9.74 -14.00 4.99
CA ILE A 3 8.75 -14.81 4.27
C ILE A 3 9.15 -14.88 2.79
N SER A 4 8.72 -15.96 2.15
CA SER A 4 8.86 -16.12 0.71
C SER A 4 7.47 -16.09 0.11
N TYR A 5 7.22 -15.16 -0.82
CA TYR A 5 5.99 -15.12 -1.56
C TYR A 5 6.32 -14.93 -3.04
N GLU A 6 5.65 -15.69 -3.85
CA GLU A 6 6.08 -15.88 -5.23
C GLU A 6 5.24 -15.09 -6.23
N GLY A 7 4.48 -14.14 -5.76
CA GLY A 7 3.60 -13.35 -6.61
C GLY A 7 2.35 -14.07 -7.07
N ILE A 8 2.22 -15.34 -6.75
CA ILE A 8 1.00 -16.08 -7.02
C ILE A 8 -0.10 -15.54 -6.13
N GLY A 9 -1.21 -15.12 -6.72
CA GLY A 9 -2.30 -14.50 -5.98
C GLY A 9 -2.17 -12.99 -5.83
N ALA A 10 -1.14 -12.39 -6.39
CA ALA A 10 -1.07 -10.93 -6.47
C ALA A 10 -1.90 -10.46 -7.67
N TRP A 11 -2.91 -9.65 -7.39
CA TRP A 11 -3.79 -9.13 -8.43
C TRP A 11 -3.48 -7.68 -8.69
N CYS A 12 -3.17 -7.37 -9.93
CA CYS A 12 -2.91 -6.01 -10.37
C CYS A 12 -3.90 -5.61 -11.45
N ALA A 13 -4.26 -4.33 -11.47
CA ALA A 13 -5.09 -3.76 -12.51
C ALA A 13 -4.50 -2.42 -12.93
N THR A 14 -4.78 -2.02 -14.16
CA THR A 14 -4.30 -0.74 -14.68
C THR A 14 -5.38 0.33 -14.46
N PHE A 15 -4.94 1.45 -13.90
CA PHE A 15 -5.79 2.60 -13.62
C PHE A 15 -5.18 3.86 -14.21
N ALA A 16 -6.03 4.84 -14.45
CA ALA A 16 -5.55 6.20 -14.66
C ALA A 16 -5.12 6.77 -13.31
N GLY A 17 -4.06 7.53 -13.31
CA GLY A 17 -3.58 8.18 -12.10
C GLY A 17 -2.40 9.07 -12.44
N ALA A 18 -2.41 10.30 -11.95
CA ALA A 18 -1.37 11.28 -12.27
C ALA A 18 -0.36 11.37 -11.14
N GLU A 19 0.90 11.41 -11.52
CA GLU A 19 2.02 11.73 -10.61
C GLU A 19 2.15 10.79 -9.40
N LEU A 20 1.86 9.52 -9.62
CA LEU A 20 2.03 8.50 -8.58
C LEU A 20 3.41 7.86 -8.69
N SER A 21 3.90 7.34 -7.58
CA SER A 21 5.19 6.65 -7.50
C SER A 21 5.00 5.19 -7.14
N GLU A 22 5.89 4.34 -7.61
CA GLU A 22 5.90 2.93 -7.21
C GLU A 22 5.97 2.80 -5.69
N GLY A 23 5.21 1.87 -5.14
CA GLY A 23 5.15 1.62 -3.71
C GLY A 23 4.17 2.51 -2.96
N ALA A 24 3.54 3.49 -3.61
CA ALA A 24 2.61 4.39 -2.94
C ALA A 24 1.26 3.74 -2.69
N ALA A 25 0.70 3.94 -1.50
CA ALA A 25 -0.65 3.55 -1.18
C ALA A 25 -1.63 4.52 -1.84
N VAL A 26 -2.62 3.99 -2.53
CA VAL A 26 -3.56 4.80 -3.32
C VAL A 26 -5.00 4.39 -3.02
N LYS A 27 -5.92 5.29 -3.39
CA LYS A 27 -7.36 5.05 -3.27
C LYS A 27 -8.04 5.17 -4.63
N ALA A 28 -9.14 4.49 -4.80
CA ALA A 28 -10.00 4.69 -5.96
C ALA A 28 -10.74 6.02 -5.78
N SER A 29 -10.54 6.95 -6.69
CA SER A 29 -11.06 8.32 -6.57
C SER A 29 -12.12 8.67 -7.60
N ALA A 30 -12.16 7.96 -8.72
CA ALA A 30 -13.13 8.14 -9.77
C ALA A 30 -13.20 6.86 -10.61
N ASN A 31 -14.03 6.85 -11.64
CA ASN A 31 -14.14 5.67 -12.52
C ASN A 31 -12.77 5.35 -13.15
N GLY A 32 -12.26 4.16 -12.88
CA GLY A 32 -11.00 3.69 -13.45
C GLY A 32 -9.79 4.51 -13.05
N THR A 33 -9.88 5.28 -11.97
CA THR A 33 -8.85 6.24 -11.57
C THR A 33 -8.49 6.05 -10.11
N VAL A 34 -7.19 6.12 -9.82
CA VAL A 34 -6.67 6.12 -8.46
C VAL A 34 -5.92 7.42 -8.20
N SER A 35 -5.84 7.79 -6.93
CA SER A 35 -5.08 8.96 -6.50
C SER A 35 -4.38 8.69 -5.19
N ALA A 36 -3.42 9.57 -4.86
CA ALA A 36 -2.74 9.49 -3.58
C ALA A 36 -3.72 9.69 -2.43
N CYS A 37 -3.47 9.01 -1.33
CA CYS A 37 -4.28 9.15 -0.13
C CYS A 37 -3.80 10.30 0.73
N ALA A 38 -4.72 11.00 1.35
CA ALA A 38 -4.41 11.89 2.47
C ALA A 38 -4.21 11.06 3.74
N ALA A 39 -3.61 11.65 4.75
CA ALA A 39 -3.38 10.98 6.02
C ALA A 39 -4.71 10.51 6.63
N GLY A 40 -4.74 9.27 7.09
CA GLY A 40 -5.91 8.66 7.70
C GLY A 40 -6.91 8.03 6.75
N GLU A 41 -6.73 8.16 5.45
CA GLU A 41 -7.62 7.55 4.48
C GLU A 41 -7.33 6.07 4.29
N LYS A 42 -8.36 5.30 3.95
CA LYS A 42 -8.20 3.90 3.59
C LYS A 42 -7.61 3.81 2.18
N PHE A 43 -6.59 2.98 2.03
CA PHE A 43 -6.02 2.72 0.72
C PHE A 43 -6.60 1.42 0.15
N CYS A 44 -6.74 1.35 -1.17
CA CYS A 44 -7.27 0.16 -1.83
C CYS A 44 -6.17 -0.71 -2.41
N GLY A 45 -4.98 -0.17 -2.57
CA GLY A 45 -3.88 -0.91 -3.17
C GLY A 45 -2.60 -0.11 -3.14
N VAL A 46 -1.58 -0.69 -3.76
CA VAL A 46 -0.23 -0.14 -3.80
C VAL A 46 0.23 -0.10 -5.24
N VAL A 47 0.82 1.00 -5.66
CA VAL A 47 1.30 1.16 -7.04
C VAL A 47 2.46 0.19 -7.29
N ALA A 48 2.29 -0.68 -8.28
CA ALA A 48 3.31 -1.64 -8.68
C ALA A 48 4.20 -1.11 -9.80
N ALA A 49 3.64 -0.32 -10.71
CA ALA A 49 4.37 0.26 -11.82
C ALA A 49 3.66 1.50 -12.32
N VAL A 50 4.42 2.41 -12.93
CA VAL A 50 3.91 3.67 -13.46
C VAL A 50 4.33 3.76 -14.92
N SER A 51 3.41 4.25 -15.79
CA SER A 51 3.73 4.45 -17.20
C SER A 51 4.74 5.60 -17.36
N ARG A 52 5.36 5.65 -18.54
CA ARG A 52 6.39 6.67 -18.83
C ARG A 52 5.87 8.08 -18.70
N ASP A 53 4.65 8.32 -19.17
CA ASP A 53 4.02 9.64 -19.13
C ASP A 53 3.37 9.93 -17.78
N LYS A 54 3.39 8.97 -16.86
CA LYS A 54 2.80 9.07 -15.52
C LYS A 54 1.29 9.31 -15.52
N GLU A 55 0.61 8.91 -16.59
CA GLU A 55 -0.84 9.03 -16.68
C GLU A 55 -1.58 7.75 -16.36
N ALA A 56 -0.86 6.62 -16.36
CA ALA A 56 -1.43 5.32 -16.01
C ALA A 56 -0.51 4.59 -15.06
N CYS A 57 -1.08 3.72 -14.25
CA CYS A 57 -0.31 2.92 -13.31
C CYS A 57 -0.94 1.54 -13.15
N SER A 58 -0.11 0.57 -12.78
CA SER A 58 -0.56 -0.75 -12.35
C SER A 58 -0.63 -0.73 -10.84
N VAL A 59 -1.78 -1.09 -10.29
CA VAL A 59 -2.01 -1.09 -8.85
C VAL A 59 -2.25 -2.52 -8.40
N GLN A 60 -1.52 -2.95 -7.39
CA GLN A 60 -1.75 -4.24 -6.76
C GLN A 60 -2.92 -4.09 -5.79
N LEU A 61 -3.97 -4.86 -6.00
CA LEU A 61 -5.21 -4.79 -5.22
C LEU A 61 -5.35 -5.95 -4.24
N ALA A 62 -4.61 -7.02 -4.42
CA ALA A 62 -4.69 -8.20 -3.57
C ALA A 62 -3.33 -8.89 -3.52
N GLY A 63 -3.13 -9.72 -2.49
CA GLY A 63 -1.89 -10.42 -2.27
C GLY A 63 -0.99 -9.66 -1.30
N PHE A 64 0.25 -10.12 -1.16
CA PHE A 64 1.22 -9.49 -0.27
C PHE A 64 1.89 -8.31 -0.94
N ALA A 65 2.08 -7.24 -0.19
CA ALA A 65 2.82 -6.07 -0.66
C ALA A 65 3.71 -5.55 0.46
N GLU A 66 4.90 -5.10 0.10
CA GLU A 66 5.79 -4.41 1.04
C GLU A 66 5.54 -2.90 0.93
N VAL A 67 5.27 -2.27 2.06
CA VAL A 67 4.97 -0.84 2.11
C VAL A 67 5.77 -0.18 3.21
N LYS A 68 6.05 1.10 3.05
CA LYS A 68 6.69 1.88 4.09
C LYS A 68 5.67 2.26 5.16
N TYR A 69 6.13 2.33 6.39
CA TYR A 69 5.28 2.80 7.49
C TYR A 69 5.90 3.98 8.19
N SER A 70 5.06 4.78 8.83
CA SER A 70 5.48 5.91 9.63
C SER A 70 4.55 6.06 10.82
N GLY A 71 4.79 7.08 11.64
CA GLY A 71 3.97 7.36 12.80
C GLY A 71 4.62 6.94 14.10
N SER A 72 4.01 7.30 15.22
CA SER A 72 4.55 7.05 16.56
C SER A 72 4.41 5.60 17.00
N THR A 73 3.50 4.84 16.38
CA THR A 73 3.27 3.43 16.69
C THR A 73 3.65 2.60 15.48
N ALA A 74 4.59 1.67 15.66
CA ALA A 74 4.97 0.77 14.57
C ALA A 74 3.92 -0.33 14.41
N PRO A 75 3.61 -0.75 13.17
CA PRO A 75 2.74 -1.90 12.97
C PRO A 75 3.34 -3.16 13.59
N GLU A 76 2.47 -4.01 14.12
CA GLU A 76 2.87 -5.27 14.70
C GLU A 76 2.45 -6.44 13.81
N VAL A 77 3.20 -7.52 13.85
CA VAL A 77 2.86 -8.75 13.14
C VAL A 77 1.51 -9.27 13.65
N GLY A 78 0.68 -9.71 12.72
CA GLY A 78 -0.71 -10.08 12.99
C GLY A 78 -1.65 -9.08 12.34
N TYR A 79 -2.90 -9.08 12.76
CA TYR A 79 -3.86 -8.12 12.22
C TYR A 79 -3.65 -6.75 12.86
N CYS A 80 -3.54 -5.75 12.02
CA CYS A 80 -3.25 -4.39 12.42
C CYS A 80 -4.11 -3.44 11.59
N THR A 81 -4.69 -2.44 12.22
CA THR A 81 -5.51 -1.46 11.51
C THR A 81 -4.59 -0.38 10.94
N LEU A 82 -4.53 -0.33 9.63
CA LEU A 82 -3.63 0.55 8.89
C LEU A 82 -4.40 1.50 7.99
N ALA A 83 -3.93 2.73 7.93
CA ALA A 83 -4.42 3.76 7.01
C ALA A 83 -3.23 4.37 6.28
N ALA A 84 -3.50 5.16 5.26
CA ALA A 84 -2.45 5.91 4.58
C ALA A 84 -1.87 6.97 5.52
N ASP A 85 -0.58 7.25 5.38
CA ASP A 85 0.09 8.26 6.21
C ASP A 85 0.13 9.64 5.54
N GLY A 86 -0.39 9.76 4.33
CA GLY A 86 -0.37 11.02 3.57
C GLY A 86 0.92 11.25 2.81
N GLN A 87 1.88 10.33 2.88
CA GLN A 87 3.18 10.44 2.23
C GLN A 87 3.54 9.22 1.39
N GLY A 88 2.53 8.50 0.96
CA GLY A 88 2.69 7.31 0.13
C GLY A 88 2.82 6.01 0.91
N GLY A 89 3.03 6.04 2.20
CA GLY A 89 3.13 4.87 3.06
C GLY A 89 1.87 4.63 3.88
N VAL A 90 2.02 3.85 4.95
CA VAL A 90 0.93 3.49 5.84
C VAL A 90 1.29 3.82 7.30
N CYS A 91 0.28 3.91 8.13
CA CYS A 91 0.46 4.11 9.56
C CYS A 91 -0.63 3.36 10.33
N VAL A 92 -0.36 3.09 11.60
CA VAL A 92 -1.37 2.54 12.50
C VAL A 92 -2.37 3.64 12.81
N ASN A 93 -3.63 3.42 12.43
CA ASN A 93 -4.67 4.42 12.60
C ASN A 93 -6.03 3.75 12.61
N GLU A 94 -6.85 4.08 13.59
CA GLU A 94 -8.18 3.50 13.75
C GLU A 94 -9.13 3.81 12.58
N SER A 95 -8.86 4.87 11.82
CA SER A 95 -9.66 5.22 10.65
C SER A 95 -9.40 4.31 9.45
N GLY A 96 -8.41 3.43 9.53
CA GLY A 96 -8.03 2.54 8.45
C GLY A 96 -8.82 1.25 8.41
N ARG A 97 -8.20 0.26 7.79
CA ARG A 97 -8.72 -1.10 7.62
C ARG A 97 -7.78 -2.09 8.29
N SER A 98 -8.32 -3.23 8.72
CA SER A 98 -7.50 -4.32 9.23
C SER A 98 -6.75 -5.00 8.06
N HIS A 99 -5.44 -5.10 8.20
CA HIS A 99 -4.57 -5.83 7.28
C HIS A 99 -3.75 -6.82 8.06
N LEU A 100 -3.46 -7.97 7.46
CA LEU A 100 -2.55 -8.93 8.07
C LEU A 100 -1.12 -8.49 7.80
N VAL A 101 -0.36 -8.23 8.85
CA VAL A 101 1.06 -7.91 8.76
C VAL A 101 1.82 -9.22 9.00
N VAL A 102 2.61 -9.64 8.04
CA VAL A 102 3.32 -10.93 8.12
C VAL A 102 4.81 -10.76 8.37
N GLU A 103 5.35 -9.58 8.10
CA GLU A 103 6.76 -9.30 8.34
C GLU A 103 6.96 -7.82 8.56
N LYS A 104 7.86 -7.47 9.46
CA LYS A 104 8.25 -6.08 9.72
C LYS A 104 9.75 -5.96 9.63
N ASN A 105 10.24 -4.95 8.92
CA ASN A 105 11.65 -4.60 8.84
C ASN A 105 11.84 -3.21 9.44
N ALA A 106 12.22 -3.17 10.70
CA ALA A 106 12.38 -1.90 11.43
C ALA A 106 13.55 -1.07 10.88
N ALA A 107 14.59 -1.71 10.36
CA ALA A 107 15.73 -1.00 9.80
C ALA A 107 15.36 -0.19 8.56
N GLU A 108 14.46 -0.72 7.73
CA GLU A 108 13.99 -0.07 6.51
C GLU A 108 12.67 0.66 6.70
N SER A 109 12.04 0.54 7.84
CA SER A 109 10.70 1.05 8.13
C SER A 109 9.69 0.57 7.11
N THR A 110 9.69 -0.73 6.86
CA THR A 110 8.73 -1.36 5.94
C THR A 110 8.01 -2.51 6.64
N VAL A 111 6.83 -2.81 6.13
CA VAL A 111 6.06 -4.00 6.54
C VAL A 111 5.54 -4.68 5.29
N THR A 112 5.44 -6.01 5.37
CA THR A 112 4.77 -6.80 4.34
C THR A 112 3.37 -7.14 4.84
N ILE A 113 2.38 -6.74 4.07
CA ILE A 113 0.98 -6.88 4.44
C ILE A 113 0.19 -7.60 3.36
N MET A 114 -0.93 -8.19 3.77
CA MET A 114 -1.95 -8.68 2.84
C MET A 114 -2.90 -7.53 2.54
N LEU A 115 -3.06 -7.23 1.27
CA LEU A 115 -3.97 -6.17 0.83
C LEU A 115 -5.44 -6.59 0.87
#